data_7f985cb370b457088cb2be6a6cdeef8f
#
_entry.id   7f985cb370b457088cb2be6a6cdeef8f
#
_cell.length_a   1.000
_cell.length_b   1.000
_cell.length_c   1.000
_cell.angle_alpha   90.00
_cell.angle_beta   90.00
_cell.angle_gamma   90.00
#
_symmetry.space_group_name_H-M   'P 1'
#
loop_
_entity.id
_entity.type
_entity.pdbx_description
1 polymer ?
#
loop_
_entity_poly.entity_id
_entity_poly.type
_entity_poly.pdbx_seq_one_letter_code
_entity_poly.pdbx_strand_id
1 'polypeptide(L)'
;MKDLIRQAGAIAREVADNSNQEILVAGSLPPLDESYRPDLVPNEKESIPIYEELIDELNSFVDIFLCETVSSIAETSNVLKALKNKAKQDKKIWLSWTLLEDKTGRLRSKETIDDALQFAESFNPDAYLFNCTDPIAITAGIKKLSKLTDKPIGCYPNVFGVPFDWTLDNAVQVEPRNLSVKQFVEYFQCSQDRKSFSTLLFY
;
A
#
# COMPACT_ATOMS: atom_id res chain seq x y z
N MET A 1 3.97 -17.91 14.77
CA MET A 1 3.84 -16.84 13.75
C MET A 1 5.20 -16.21 13.43
N LYS A 2 5.98 -15.75 14.39
CA LYS A 2 7.31 -15.14 14.19
C LYS A 2 8.24 -15.93 13.26
N ASP A 3 8.38 -17.25 13.47
CA ASP A 3 9.26 -18.07 12.65
C ASP A 3 8.85 -18.12 11.17
N LEU A 4 7.55 -18.06 10.87
CA LEU A 4 7.07 -17.99 9.49
C LEU A 4 7.39 -16.65 8.83
N ILE A 5 7.28 -15.55 9.57
CA ILE A 5 7.64 -14.21 9.09
C ILE A 5 9.13 -14.15 8.77
N ARG A 6 9.97 -14.65 9.67
CA ARG A 6 11.43 -14.74 9.45
C ARG A 6 11.79 -15.62 8.25
N GLN A 7 11.14 -16.78 8.11
CA GLN A 7 11.36 -17.67 6.98
C GLN A 7 10.99 -17.00 5.66
N ALA A 8 9.83 -16.32 5.59
CA ALA A 8 9.42 -15.58 4.40
C ALA A 8 10.42 -14.48 4.05
N GLY A 9 10.84 -13.67 5.04
CA GLY A 9 11.85 -12.65 4.85
C GLY A 9 13.21 -13.21 4.40
N ALA A 10 13.64 -14.31 4.99
CA ALA A 10 14.91 -14.98 4.63
C ALA A 10 14.88 -15.52 3.20
N ILE A 11 13.77 -16.15 2.77
CA ILE A 11 13.60 -16.66 1.41
C ILE A 11 13.65 -15.51 0.39
N ALA A 12 12.92 -14.44 0.64
CA ALA A 12 12.91 -13.26 -0.24
C ALA A 12 14.30 -12.62 -0.35
N ARG A 13 15.02 -12.50 0.75
CA ARG A 13 16.39 -11.98 0.81
C ARG A 13 17.36 -12.86 0.05
N GLU A 14 17.30 -14.17 0.26
CA GLU A 14 18.14 -15.14 -0.44
C GLU A 14 17.95 -15.07 -1.96
N VAL A 15 16.71 -14.98 -2.44
CA VAL A 15 16.40 -14.84 -3.87
C VAL A 15 16.97 -13.54 -4.42
N ALA A 16 16.81 -12.42 -3.69
CA ALA A 16 17.33 -11.13 -4.11
C ALA A 16 18.87 -11.12 -4.18
N ASP A 17 19.54 -11.68 -3.16
CA ASP A 17 21.02 -11.72 -3.08
C ASP A 17 21.64 -12.63 -4.14
N ASN A 18 20.93 -13.69 -4.57
CA ASN A 18 21.35 -14.58 -5.64
C ASN A 18 21.04 -14.07 -7.05
N SER A 19 20.36 -12.92 -7.18
CA SER A 19 20.08 -12.31 -8.48
C SER A 19 21.30 -11.65 -9.08
N ASN A 20 21.38 -11.66 -10.42
CA ASN A 20 22.38 -10.88 -11.17
C ASN A 20 21.98 -9.39 -11.31
N GLN A 21 20.86 -9.00 -10.77
CA GLN A 21 20.33 -7.63 -10.78
C GLN A 21 20.19 -7.13 -9.35
N GLU A 22 20.23 -5.81 -9.16
CA GLU A 22 19.89 -5.20 -7.90
C GLU A 22 18.38 -5.33 -7.65
N ILE A 23 17.99 -6.14 -6.67
CA ILE A 23 16.60 -6.38 -6.28
C ILE A 23 16.41 -5.91 -4.85
N LEU A 24 15.43 -5.02 -4.66
CA LEU A 24 15.01 -4.58 -3.33
C LEU A 24 13.95 -5.53 -2.79
N VAL A 25 14.06 -5.88 -1.51
CA VAL A 25 13.06 -6.69 -0.80
C VAL A 25 12.13 -5.75 -0.05
N ALA A 26 10.82 -5.83 -0.35
CA ALA A 26 9.80 -5.09 0.38
C ALA A 26 9.12 -5.99 1.41
N GLY A 27 9.14 -5.56 2.67
CA GLY A 27 8.37 -6.17 3.76
C GLY A 27 6.98 -5.59 3.83
N SER A 28 5.97 -6.41 3.55
CA SER A 28 4.57 -6.00 3.59
C SER A 28 4.08 -5.80 5.02
N LEU A 29 3.42 -4.66 5.26
CA LEU A 29 2.65 -4.35 6.46
C LEU A 29 1.18 -4.17 6.04
N PRO A 30 0.40 -5.26 6.04
CA PRO A 30 -0.98 -5.28 5.55
C PRO A 30 -1.96 -4.77 6.61
N PRO A 31 -3.25 -4.55 6.25
CA PRO A 31 -4.32 -4.42 7.22
C PRO A 31 -4.33 -5.57 8.23
N LEU A 32 -4.60 -5.27 9.50
CA LEU A 32 -4.54 -6.26 10.58
C LEU A 32 -5.82 -7.08 10.77
N ASP A 33 -6.93 -6.61 10.21
CA ASP A 33 -8.20 -7.31 10.17
C ASP A 33 -8.60 -7.52 8.70
N GLU A 34 -9.78 -7.09 8.28
CA GLU A 34 -10.20 -7.23 6.89
C GLU A 34 -9.69 -6.07 6.02
N SER A 35 -9.13 -6.40 4.85
CA SER A 35 -8.83 -5.42 3.81
C SER A 35 -10.11 -4.72 3.34
N TYR A 36 -10.01 -3.44 2.96
CA TYR A 36 -11.11 -2.62 2.45
C TYR A 36 -12.19 -2.23 3.49
N ARG A 37 -11.98 -2.54 4.76
CA ARG A 37 -12.92 -2.31 5.85
C ARG A 37 -12.36 -1.31 6.86
N PRO A 38 -12.40 0.01 6.53
CA PRO A 38 -11.92 1.06 7.43
C PRO A 38 -12.68 1.09 8.77
N ASP A 39 -13.89 0.54 8.82
CA ASP A 39 -14.72 0.40 10.00
C ASP A 39 -14.24 -0.71 10.97
N LEU A 40 -13.42 -1.64 10.50
CA LEU A 40 -12.85 -2.73 11.30
C LEU A 40 -11.39 -2.48 11.71
N VAL A 41 -10.82 -1.33 11.38
CA VAL A 41 -9.43 -1.00 11.76
C VAL A 41 -9.31 -1.03 13.30
N PRO A 42 -8.48 -1.93 13.86
CA PRO A 42 -8.30 -1.99 15.29
C PRO A 42 -7.69 -0.70 15.86
N ASN A 43 -7.95 -0.40 17.12
CA ASN A 43 -7.42 0.81 17.75
C ASN A 43 -5.89 0.76 17.92
N GLU A 44 -5.28 1.89 18.23
CA GLU A 44 -3.81 2.01 18.36
C GLU A 44 -3.18 1.06 19.38
N LYS A 45 -3.87 0.79 20.49
CA LYS A 45 -3.35 -0.09 21.56
C LYS A 45 -3.26 -1.55 21.11
N GLU A 46 -4.13 -1.95 20.19
CA GLU A 46 -4.16 -3.28 19.61
C GLU A 46 -3.23 -3.38 18.40
N SER A 47 -3.27 -2.38 17.52
CA SER A 47 -2.57 -2.40 16.22
C SER A 47 -1.06 -2.22 16.35
N ILE A 48 -0.62 -1.22 17.13
CA ILE A 48 0.79 -0.84 17.19
C ILE A 48 1.67 -2.01 17.62
N PRO A 49 1.37 -2.76 18.71
CA PRO A 49 2.21 -3.89 19.11
C PRO A 49 2.33 -4.99 18.06
N ILE A 50 1.27 -5.22 17.27
CA ILE A 50 1.28 -6.23 16.20
C ILE A 50 2.19 -5.79 15.06
N TYR A 51 2.05 -4.54 14.60
CA TYR A 51 2.96 -3.98 13.59
C TYR A 51 4.41 -3.93 14.07
N GLU A 52 4.64 -3.55 15.33
CA GLU A 52 5.99 -3.55 15.91
C GLU A 52 6.63 -4.94 15.89
N GLU A 53 5.87 -6.00 16.17
CA GLU A 53 6.34 -7.37 16.07
C GLU A 53 6.69 -7.74 14.62
N LEU A 54 5.83 -7.41 13.64
CA LEU A 54 6.11 -7.64 12.22
C LEU A 54 7.37 -6.93 11.76
N ILE A 55 7.54 -5.66 12.15
CA ILE A 55 8.69 -4.85 11.79
C ILE A 55 9.97 -5.42 12.40
N ASP A 56 9.96 -5.79 13.68
CA ASP A 56 11.11 -6.38 14.37
C ASP A 56 11.60 -7.67 13.65
N GLU A 57 10.64 -8.52 13.23
CA GLU A 57 10.97 -9.79 12.56
C GLU A 57 11.49 -9.58 11.11
N LEU A 58 11.04 -8.53 10.42
CA LEU A 58 11.40 -8.25 9.03
C LEU A 58 12.63 -7.36 8.86
N ASN A 59 13.00 -6.55 9.87
CA ASN A 59 14.07 -5.54 9.79
C ASN A 59 15.40 -6.02 9.18
N SER A 60 15.74 -7.30 9.36
CA SER A 60 17.01 -7.85 8.88
C SER A 60 16.98 -8.32 7.43
N PHE A 61 15.81 -8.42 6.83
CA PHE A 61 15.62 -9.03 5.52
C PHE A 61 15.20 -8.05 4.45
N VAL A 62 14.59 -6.92 4.83
CA VAL A 62 13.95 -5.98 3.91
C VAL A 62 14.78 -4.73 3.68
N ASP A 63 14.62 -4.12 2.52
CA ASP A 63 15.15 -2.80 2.18
C ASP A 63 14.09 -1.71 2.33
N ILE A 64 12.82 -2.11 2.20
CA ILE A 64 11.65 -1.24 2.21
C ILE A 64 10.59 -1.85 3.11
N PHE A 65 9.93 -1.03 3.93
CA PHE A 65 8.63 -1.39 4.51
C PHE A 65 7.53 -0.83 3.63
N LEU A 66 6.65 -1.70 3.14
CA LEU A 66 5.50 -1.36 2.33
C LEU A 66 4.22 -1.47 3.16
N CYS A 67 3.71 -0.33 3.62
CA CYS A 67 2.38 -0.27 4.21
C CYS A 67 1.37 -0.34 3.07
N GLU A 68 0.67 -1.46 2.89
CA GLU A 68 -0.17 -1.66 1.72
C GLU A 68 -1.65 -1.85 2.06
N THR A 69 -2.52 -1.46 1.12
CA THR A 69 -3.98 -1.55 1.21
C THR A 69 -4.55 -0.76 2.40
N VAL A 70 -3.83 0.28 2.82
CA VAL A 70 -4.22 1.13 3.94
C VAL A 70 -5.50 1.88 3.58
N SER A 71 -6.55 1.74 4.37
CA SER A 71 -7.91 2.17 4.05
C SER A 71 -8.32 3.52 4.64
N SER A 72 -7.58 4.01 5.65
CA SER A 72 -7.96 5.20 6.44
C SER A 72 -6.76 5.94 7.02
N ILE A 73 -6.98 7.16 7.51
CA ILE A 73 -5.97 7.92 8.28
C ILE A 73 -5.68 7.22 9.63
N ALA A 74 -6.68 6.61 10.25
CA ALA A 74 -6.48 5.86 11.50
C ALA A 74 -5.52 4.68 11.28
N GLU A 75 -5.69 3.91 10.21
CA GLU A 75 -4.81 2.80 9.86
C GLU A 75 -3.40 3.30 9.46
N THR A 76 -3.33 4.41 8.71
CA THR A 76 -2.08 5.12 8.43
C THR A 76 -1.33 5.48 9.72
N SER A 77 -2.05 6.02 10.72
CA SER A 77 -1.49 6.36 12.02
C SER A 77 -0.87 5.16 12.71
N ASN A 78 -1.60 4.05 12.76
CA ASN A 78 -1.18 2.84 13.47
C ASN A 78 0.15 2.30 12.90
N VAL A 79 0.20 2.10 11.58
CA VAL A 79 1.38 1.50 10.94
C VAL A 79 2.58 2.46 10.95
N LEU A 80 2.39 3.76 10.71
CA LEU A 80 3.49 4.72 10.70
C LEU A 80 4.06 4.98 12.10
N LYS A 81 3.24 4.96 13.16
CA LYS A 81 3.73 5.01 14.55
C LYS A 81 4.58 3.81 14.90
N ALA A 82 4.16 2.60 14.53
CA ALA A 82 4.92 1.37 14.73
C ALA A 82 6.27 1.42 13.98
N LEU A 83 6.28 1.88 12.73
CA LEU A 83 7.52 2.06 11.95
C LEU A 83 8.45 3.07 12.60
N LYS A 84 7.94 4.19 13.07
CA LYS A 84 8.74 5.20 13.80
C LYS A 84 9.40 4.63 15.04
N ASN A 85 8.73 3.70 15.72
CA ASN A 85 9.24 3.08 16.94
C ASN A 85 10.30 1.98 16.65
N LYS A 86 10.18 1.24 15.54
CA LYS A 86 10.86 -0.03 15.33
C LYS A 86 11.69 -0.16 14.07
N ALA A 87 11.35 0.54 12.98
CA ALA A 87 12.11 0.45 11.75
C ALA A 87 13.53 0.98 11.93
N LYS A 88 14.52 0.26 11.38
CA LYS A 88 15.90 0.75 11.33
C LYS A 88 15.98 1.97 10.42
N GLN A 89 16.91 2.88 10.70
CA GLN A 89 17.02 4.18 10.02
C GLN A 89 17.39 4.06 8.52
N ASP A 90 17.97 2.94 8.12
CA ASP A 90 18.35 2.66 6.73
C ASP A 90 17.19 2.15 5.87
N LYS A 91 16.03 1.89 6.47
CA LYS A 91 14.87 1.35 5.75
C LYS A 91 14.03 2.46 5.13
N LYS A 92 13.63 2.25 3.88
CA LYS A 92 12.67 3.12 3.21
C LYS A 92 11.24 2.76 3.64
N ILE A 93 10.37 3.75 3.70
CA ILE A 93 8.97 3.59 4.05
C ILE A 93 8.13 4.00 2.84
N TRP A 94 7.37 3.06 2.29
CA TRP A 94 6.41 3.30 1.22
C TRP A 94 4.99 3.11 1.74
N LEU A 95 4.15 4.10 1.54
CA LEU A 95 2.77 4.11 2.02
C LEU A 95 1.80 3.99 0.85
N SER A 96 1.01 2.92 0.83
CA SER A 96 0.05 2.61 -0.22
C SER A 96 -1.38 2.59 0.31
N TRP A 97 -2.22 3.49 -0.21
CA TRP A 97 -3.62 3.58 0.14
C TRP A 97 -4.52 2.83 -0.85
N THR A 98 -5.62 2.30 -0.35
CA THR A 98 -6.75 1.82 -1.17
C THR A 98 -7.84 2.89 -1.22
N LEU A 99 -8.45 3.07 -2.41
CA LEU A 99 -9.39 4.15 -2.68
C LEU A 99 -10.83 3.65 -2.82
N LEU A 100 -11.78 4.57 -2.74
CA LEU A 100 -13.15 4.33 -3.20
C LEU A 100 -13.17 4.13 -4.72
N GLU A 101 -14.02 3.23 -5.17
CA GLU A 101 -14.20 2.88 -6.59
C GLU A 101 -15.03 3.91 -7.40
N ASP A 102 -15.25 5.10 -6.85
CA ASP A 102 -16.17 6.13 -7.36
C ASP A 102 -15.51 7.28 -8.13
N LYS A 103 -14.21 7.18 -8.42
CA LYS A 103 -13.40 8.21 -9.11
C LYS A 103 -13.26 9.54 -8.35
N THR A 104 -13.69 9.63 -7.11
CA THR A 104 -13.53 10.85 -6.31
C THR A 104 -12.09 11.03 -5.84
N GLY A 105 -11.27 9.97 -5.88
CA GLY A 105 -9.92 9.95 -5.33
C GLY A 105 -9.96 10.25 -3.84
N ARG A 106 -10.80 9.54 -3.10
CA ARG A 106 -10.86 9.49 -1.64
C ARG A 106 -10.38 8.13 -1.17
N LEU A 107 -9.85 8.06 0.05
CA LEU A 107 -9.54 6.80 0.69
C LEU A 107 -10.82 5.96 0.85
N ARG A 108 -10.65 4.67 1.09
CA ARG A 108 -11.77 3.76 1.34
C ARG A 108 -12.67 4.22 2.50
N SER A 109 -12.12 4.88 3.50
CA SER A 109 -12.81 5.53 4.61
C SER A 109 -13.60 6.79 4.25
N LYS A 110 -13.55 7.26 2.99
CA LYS A 110 -14.10 8.52 2.49
C LYS A 110 -13.30 9.77 2.86
N GLU A 111 -12.20 9.64 3.60
CA GLU A 111 -11.28 10.74 3.88
C GLU A 111 -10.60 11.22 2.59
N THR A 112 -10.16 12.48 2.56
CA THR A 112 -9.52 13.05 1.37
C THR A 112 -8.05 12.64 1.28
N ILE A 113 -7.50 12.57 0.05
CA ILE A 113 -6.05 12.37 -0.14
C ILE A 113 -5.26 13.51 0.50
N ASP A 114 -5.78 14.74 0.46
CA ASP A 114 -5.14 15.92 1.06
C ASP A 114 -4.95 15.72 2.58
N ASP A 115 -6.00 15.36 3.29
CA ASP A 115 -5.95 15.12 4.74
C ASP A 115 -5.02 13.94 5.08
N ALA A 116 -5.10 12.85 4.30
CA ALA A 116 -4.26 11.68 4.50
C ALA A 116 -2.79 11.98 4.25
N LEU A 117 -2.47 12.73 3.19
CA LEU A 117 -1.10 13.16 2.90
C LEU A 117 -0.58 14.10 3.97
N GLN A 118 -1.34 15.12 4.37
CA GLN A 118 -0.96 16.06 5.42
C GLN A 118 -0.61 15.33 6.73
N PHE A 119 -1.40 14.32 7.08
CA PHE A 119 -1.12 13.48 8.24
C PHE A 119 0.17 12.68 8.06
N ALA A 120 0.30 11.96 6.93
CA ALA A 120 1.42 11.07 6.65
C ALA A 120 2.76 11.80 6.56
N GLU A 121 2.79 13.04 6.05
CA GLU A 121 4.00 13.86 5.93
C GLU A 121 4.69 14.11 7.28
N SER A 122 3.98 14.07 8.40
CA SER A 122 4.58 14.18 9.74
C SER A 122 5.51 13.00 10.08
N PHE A 123 5.41 11.88 9.34
CA PHE A 123 6.26 10.69 9.45
C PHE A 123 7.28 10.58 8.31
N ASN A 124 7.18 11.44 7.31
CA ASN A 124 8.08 11.53 6.16
C ASN A 124 8.31 10.22 5.39
N PRO A 125 7.27 9.52 4.88
CA PRO A 125 7.46 8.36 4.00
C PRO A 125 8.27 8.72 2.76
N ASP A 126 9.00 7.75 2.19
CA ASP A 126 9.84 7.96 1.00
C ASP A 126 9.03 7.97 -0.31
N ALA A 127 7.87 7.29 -0.32
CA ALA A 127 6.99 7.24 -1.50
C ALA A 127 5.53 7.03 -1.09
N TYR A 128 4.63 7.46 -1.97
CA TYR A 128 3.19 7.25 -1.84
C TYR A 128 2.66 6.43 -3.00
N LEU A 129 1.79 5.47 -2.70
CA LEU A 129 1.24 4.55 -3.68
C LEU A 129 -0.28 4.42 -3.53
N PHE A 130 -0.89 3.85 -4.57
CA PHE A 130 -2.26 3.35 -4.52
C PHE A 130 -2.29 1.90 -4.98
N ASN A 131 -2.99 1.04 -4.26
CA ASN A 131 -3.10 -0.37 -4.63
C ASN A 131 -4.50 -0.95 -4.42
N CYS A 132 -4.67 -2.16 -4.93
CA CYS A 132 -5.87 -2.97 -4.69
C CYS A 132 -7.18 -2.21 -4.96
N THR A 133 -7.17 -1.34 -5.96
CA THR A 133 -8.29 -0.49 -6.36
C THR A 133 -8.39 -0.50 -7.89
N ASP A 134 -9.56 -0.22 -8.41
CA ASP A 134 -9.82 -0.06 -9.85
C ASP A 134 -8.85 0.93 -10.51
N PRO A 135 -8.30 0.63 -11.70
CA PRO A 135 -7.36 1.50 -12.40
C PRO A 135 -7.91 2.92 -12.66
N ILE A 136 -9.21 3.06 -12.86
CA ILE A 136 -9.84 4.36 -13.11
C ILE A 136 -9.84 5.22 -11.84
N ALA A 137 -10.16 4.62 -10.70
CA ALA A 137 -10.11 5.29 -9.41
C ALA A 137 -8.67 5.66 -9.02
N ILE A 138 -7.72 4.75 -9.25
CA ILE A 138 -6.28 5.03 -9.05
C ILE A 138 -5.81 6.19 -9.92
N THR A 139 -6.19 6.24 -11.20
CA THR A 139 -5.85 7.35 -12.10
C THR A 139 -6.36 8.69 -11.55
N ALA A 140 -7.56 8.72 -10.98
CA ALA A 140 -8.09 9.92 -10.34
C ALA A 140 -7.28 10.30 -9.08
N GLY A 141 -6.90 9.32 -8.27
CA GLY A 141 -6.06 9.49 -7.08
C GLY A 141 -4.68 10.06 -7.45
N ILE A 142 -3.99 9.46 -8.43
CA ILE A 142 -2.68 9.91 -8.90
C ILE A 142 -2.73 11.36 -9.38
N LYS A 143 -3.75 11.73 -10.16
CA LYS A 143 -3.94 13.11 -10.64
C LYS A 143 -4.09 14.13 -9.50
N LYS A 144 -4.63 13.72 -8.36
CA LYS A 144 -4.71 14.56 -7.16
C LYS A 144 -3.38 14.58 -6.43
N LEU A 145 -2.86 13.42 -6.07
CA LEU A 145 -1.64 13.29 -5.28
C LEU A 145 -0.44 13.97 -5.94
N SER A 146 -0.31 13.87 -7.26
CA SER A 146 0.79 14.49 -8.02
C SER A 146 0.78 16.04 -8.04
N LYS A 147 -0.25 16.67 -7.51
CA LYS A 147 -0.30 18.13 -7.31
C LYS A 147 0.07 18.54 -5.88
N LEU A 148 0.15 17.58 -4.98
CA LEU A 148 0.30 17.78 -3.55
C LEU A 148 1.68 17.41 -3.04
N THR A 149 2.43 16.58 -3.77
CA THR A 149 3.77 16.12 -3.36
C THR A 149 4.70 15.96 -4.56
N ASP A 150 6.00 16.19 -4.32
CA ASP A 150 7.09 15.91 -5.28
C ASP A 150 7.73 14.54 -5.03
N LYS A 151 7.32 13.82 -3.99
CA LYS A 151 7.82 12.48 -3.68
C LYS A 151 7.40 11.46 -4.77
N PRO A 152 8.13 10.36 -4.91
CA PRO A 152 7.77 9.27 -5.82
C PRO A 152 6.33 8.79 -5.58
N ILE A 153 5.60 8.59 -6.68
CA ILE A 153 4.24 8.07 -6.66
C ILE A 153 4.23 6.77 -7.45
N GLY A 154 3.57 5.74 -6.93
CA GLY A 154 3.43 4.44 -7.58
C GLY A 154 2.01 3.90 -7.52
N CYS A 155 1.77 2.79 -8.23
CA CYS A 155 0.51 2.05 -8.10
C CYS A 155 0.60 0.61 -8.56
N TYR A 156 -0.31 -0.24 -8.03
CA TYR A 156 -0.54 -1.62 -8.45
C TYR A 156 -2.03 -1.96 -8.30
N PRO A 157 -2.83 -1.68 -9.35
CA PRO A 157 -4.28 -1.80 -9.31
C PRO A 157 -4.79 -3.23 -9.44
N ASN A 158 -6.07 -3.44 -9.09
CA ASN A 158 -6.83 -4.63 -9.41
C ASN A 158 -7.51 -4.50 -10.79
N VAL A 159 -7.86 -5.64 -11.39
CA VAL A 159 -8.73 -5.70 -12.58
C VAL A 159 -10.20 -5.87 -12.24
N PHE A 160 -10.56 -5.87 -10.96
CA PHE A 160 -11.92 -6.02 -10.46
C PHE A 160 -12.23 -4.92 -9.44
N GLY A 161 -13.51 -4.56 -9.34
CA GLY A 161 -13.98 -3.61 -8.35
C GLY A 161 -14.38 -4.32 -7.07
N VAL A 162 -13.97 -3.80 -5.93
CA VAL A 162 -14.35 -4.31 -4.61
C VAL A 162 -15.50 -3.46 -4.06
N PRO A 163 -16.71 -4.03 -3.84
CA PRO A 163 -17.82 -3.30 -3.21
C PRO A 163 -17.42 -2.69 -1.86
N PHE A 164 -18.09 -1.59 -1.49
CA PHE A 164 -17.75 -0.88 -0.23
C PHE A 164 -17.99 -1.74 1.03
N ASP A 165 -19.01 -2.57 0.98
CA ASP A 165 -19.46 -3.47 2.04
C ASP A 165 -18.96 -4.91 1.87
N TRP A 166 -17.98 -5.12 1.00
CA TRP A 166 -17.40 -6.44 0.78
C TRP A 166 -16.66 -6.91 2.03
N THR A 167 -16.86 -8.18 2.38
CA THR A 167 -16.13 -8.87 3.45
C THR A 167 -15.72 -10.26 2.98
N LEU A 168 -14.68 -10.83 3.59
CA LEU A 168 -14.22 -12.17 3.28
C LEU A 168 -15.28 -13.25 3.52
N ASP A 169 -16.22 -13.00 4.45
CA ASP A 169 -17.27 -13.95 4.86
C ASP A 169 -18.55 -13.81 4.03
N ASN A 170 -18.67 -12.78 3.20
CA ASN A 170 -19.88 -12.63 2.40
C ASN A 170 -19.75 -13.40 1.07
N ALA A 171 -20.89 -13.89 0.55
CA ALA A 171 -20.97 -14.62 -0.70
C ALA A 171 -20.91 -13.72 -1.95
N VAL A 172 -20.53 -12.47 -1.81
CA VAL A 172 -20.45 -11.52 -2.92
C VAL A 172 -19.25 -11.88 -3.78
N GLN A 173 -19.53 -12.34 -5.00
CA GLN A 173 -18.49 -12.55 -6.00
C GLN A 173 -18.01 -11.19 -6.53
N VAL A 174 -16.71 -11.02 -6.53
CA VAL A 174 -16.08 -9.85 -7.14
C VAL A 174 -15.84 -10.16 -8.62
N GLU A 175 -16.62 -9.54 -9.50
CA GLU A 175 -16.52 -9.77 -10.93
C GLU A 175 -15.35 -8.98 -11.54
N PRO A 176 -14.56 -9.62 -12.43
CA PRO A 176 -13.55 -8.90 -13.18
C PRO A 176 -14.19 -7.82 -14.04
N ARG A 177 -13.61 -6.64 -14.05
CA ARG A 177 -14.00 -5.61 -15.03
C ARG A 177 -13.59 -6.05 -16.41
N ASN A 178 -14.45 -5.82 -17.39
CA ASN A 178 -14.19 -6.15 -18.79
C ASN A 178 -13.19 -5.14 -19.39
N LEU A 179 -11.94 -5.20 -18.91
CA LEU A 179 -10.82 -4.39 -19.39
C LEU A 179 -9.90 -5.28 -20.25
N SER A 180 -9.70 -4.89 -21.50
CA SER A 180 -8.64 -5.49 -22.30
C SER A 180 -7.26 -5.13 -21.74
N VAL A 181 -6.26 -5.97 -21.99
CA VAL A 181 -4.86 -5.70 -21.62
C VAL A 181 -4.42 -4.32 -22.14
N LYS A 182 -4.82 -3.94 -23.36
CA LYS A 182 -4.53 -2.63 -23.94
C LYS A 182 -5.08 -1.49 -23.09
N GLN A 183 -6.36 -1.56 -22.70
CA GLN A 183 -6.99 -0.55 -21.85
C GLN A 183 -6.32 -0.47 -20.47
N PHE A 184 -5.98 -1.64 -19.88
CA PHE A 184 -5.28 -1.68 -18.62
C PHE A 184 -3.92 -0.97 -18.72
N VAL A 185 -3.13 -1.25 -19.76
CA VAL A 185 -1.84 -0.58 -20.02
C VAL A 185 -2.01 0.92 -20.26
N GLU A 186 -3.06 1.36 -20.97
CA GLU A 186 -3.33 2.79 -21.22
C GLU A 186 -3.53 3.59 -19.92
N TYR A 187 -4.14 2.99 -18.89
CA TYR A 187 -4.25 3.64 -17.57
C TYR A 187 -2.88 3.89 -16.93
N PHE A 188 -1.92 2.99 -17.12
CA PHE A 188 -0.55 3.18 -16.63
C PHE A 188 0.22 4.24 -17.42
N GLN A 189 0.05 4.27 -18.75
CA GLN A 189 0.75 5.24 -19.60
C GLN A 189 0.30 6.68 -19.32
N CYS A 190 -0.97 6.92 -19.06
CA CYS A 190 -1.47 8.24 -18.66
C CYS A 190 -0.86 8.76 -17.34
N SER A 191 -0.24 7.89 -16.56
CA SER A 191 0.43 8.24 -15.32
C SER A 191 1.93 8.51 -15.50
N GLN A 192 2.54 8.05 -16.59
CA GLN A 192 4.00 8.14 -16.83
C GLN A 192 4.48 9.50 -17.35
N ASP A 193 3.60 10.40 -17.74
CA ASP A 193 3.97 11.74 -18.29
C ASP A 193 4.64 12.68 -17.27
N ARG A 194 4.99 12.19 -16.07
CA ARG A 194 5.64 12.99 -15.02
C ARG A 194 6.88 12.29 -14.45
N LYS A 195 7.90 13.09 -14.15
CA LYS A 195 9.28 12.71 -13.76
C LYS A 195 9.45 11.81 -12.52
N SER A 196 8.38 11.42 -11.83
CA SER A 196 8.45 10.71 -10.55
C SER A 196 7.57 9.44 -10.48
N PHE A 197 7.10 8.92 -11.61
CA PHE A 197 6.23 7.75 -11.60
C PHE A 197 7.03 6.45 -11.80
N SER A 198 6.95 5.55 -10.82
CA SER A 198 7.43 4.18 -10.94
C SER A 198 6.25 3.23 -10.85
N THR A 199 5.99 2.50 -11.93
CA THR A 199 5.03 1.38 -11.88
C THR A 199 5.73 0.21 -11.21
N LEU A 200 5.26 -0.19 -10.06
CA LEU A 200 5.71 -1.41 -9.40
C LEU A 200 4.79 -2.54 -9.85
N LEU A 201 5.34 -3.47 -10.60
CA LEU A 201 4.68 -4.76 -10.86
C LEU A 201 5.17 -5.73 -9.80
N PHE A 202 4.28 -6.12 -8.89
CA PHE A 202 4.51 -7.27 -8.02
C PHE A 202 3.95 -8.51 -8.73
N TYR A 203 4.77 -9.53 -8.83
CA TYR A 203 4.36 -10.87 -9.29
C TYR A 203 4.15 -11.77 -8.08
#